data_9bbf2236644350329102946586caef84
#
_entry.id   9bbf2236644350329102946586caef84
#
_cell.length_a   1.000
_cell.length_b   1.000
_cell.length_c   1.000
_cell.angle_alpha   90.00
_cell.angle_beta   90.00
_cell.angle_gamma   90.00
#
_symmetry.space_group_name_H-M   'P 1'
#
loop_
_entity.id
_entity.type
_entity.pdbx_description
1 polymer ?
#
loop_
_entity_poly.entity_id
_entity_poly.type
_entity_poly.pdbx_seq_one_letter_code
_entity_poly.pdbx_strand_id
1 'polypeptide(L)'
;MVICNMEDASRYEGLHPLFPTLFAYMRSHDLLHEPTGRITIDGDRLFINNSAPECLAADKQIIEVHRRYIDVHFLLEGSETIGWKPTGECTALSQPYDAEKECALYAEPAQTYVTLHPGQIAIV
;
A
#
# COMPACT_ATOMS: atom_id res chain seq x y z
N MET A 1 3.64 -9.81 -3.37
CA MET A 1 2.51 -9.37 -2.53
C MET A 1 2.32 -10.32 -1.37
N VAL A 2 2.12 -9.80 -0.16
CA VAL A 2 1.71 -10.58 1.03
C VAL A 2 0.37 -10.03 1.51
N ILE A 3 -0.59 -10.90 1.85
CA ILE A 3 -1.88 -10.51 2.39
C ILE A 3 -2.13 -11.29 3.66
N CYS A 4 -2.49 -10.60 4.72
CA CYS A 4 -2.84 -11.24 6.00
C CYS A 4 -3.75 -10.33 6.84
N ASN A 5 -4.30 -10.88 7.93
CA ASN A 5 -4.91 -10.06 8.97
C ASN A 5 -3.84 -9.32 9.78
N MET A 6 -4.18 -8.15 10.31
CA MET A 6 -3.27 -7.37 11.16
C MET A 6 -2.76 -8.17 12.37
N GLU A 7 -3.57 -9.07 12.89
CA GLU A 7 -3.21 -9.98 14.00
C GLU A 7 -2.01 -10.89 13.66
N ASP A 8 -1.90 -11.30 12.38
CA ASP A 8 -0.83 -12.16 11.88
C ASP A 8 0.40 -11.39 11.35
N ALA A 9 0.36 -10.07 11.31
CA ALA A 9 1.41 -9.23 10.72
C ALA A 9 2.80 -9.47 11.35
N SER A 10 2.87 -9.89 12.62
CA SER A 10 4.13 -10.21 13.29
C SER A 10 4.94 -11.30 12.58
N ARG A 11 4.29 -12.17 11.80
CA ARG A 11 4.97 -13.22 11.01
C ARG A 11 5.80 -12.64 9.86
N TYR A 12 5.51 -11.40 9.47
CA TYR A 12 6.12 -10.73 8.32
C TYR A 12 7.05 -9.58 8.73
N GLU A 13 7.26 -9.36 10.03
CA GLU A 13 8.16 -8.31 10.55
C GLU A 13 9.61 -8.46 10.04
N GLY A 14 10.03 -9.68 9.75
CA GLY A 14 11.36 -9.96 9.20
C GLY A 14 11.58 -9.55 7.75
N LEU A 15 10.56 -9.14 7.02
CA LEU A 15 10.68 -8.71 5.61
C LEU A 15 11.37 -7.35 5.47
N HIS A 16 11.23 -6.47 6.45
CA HIS A 16 11.87 -5.15 6.43
C HIS A 16 12.20 -4.66 7.86
N PRO A 17 13.37 -4.02 8.09
CA PRO A 17 13.78 -3.57 9.43
C PRO A 17 12.81 -2.62 10.13
N LEU A 18 12.00 -1.87 9.38
CA LEU A 18 11.01 -0.92 9.93
C LEU A 18 9.62 -1.52 10.16
N PHE A 19 9.36 -2.74 9.71
CA PHE A 19 8.05 -3.38 9.87
C PHE A 19 7.66 -3.62 11.33
N PRO A 20 8.56 -4.03 12.25
CA PRO A 20 8.20 -4.12 13.67
C PRO A 20 7.65 -2.80 14.22
N THR A 21 8.29 -1.68 13.88
CA THR A 21 7.86 -0.34 14.31
C THR A 21 6.52 0.04 13.68
N LEU A 22 6.34 -0.20 12.37
CA LEU A 22 5.08 0.07 11.66
C LEU A 22 3.92 -0.71 12.27
N PHE A 23 4.06 -2.03 12.41
CA PHE A 23 2.98 -2.88 12.89
C PHE A 23 2.67 -2.63 14.37
N ALA A 24 3.67 -2.29 15.20
CA ALA A 24 3.43 -1.86 16.57
C ALA A 24 2.62 -0.56 16.62
N TYR A 25 2.94 0.40 15.77
CA TYR A 25 2.19 1.66 15.65
C TYR A 25 0.74 1.40 15.24
N MET A 26 0.53 0.62 14.16
CA MET A 26 -0.80 0.29 13.64
C MET A 26 -1.68 -0.43 14.68
N ARG A 27 -1.10 -1.29 15.52
CA ARG A 27 -1.83 -1.99 16.60
C ARG A 27 -2.18 -1.09 17.80
N SER A 28 -1.41 -0.05 18.04
CA SER A 28 -1.55 0.80 19.23
C SER A 28 -2.32 2.09 19.01
N HIS A 29 -2.70 2.40 17.77
CA HIS A 29 -3.40 3.63 17.39
C HIS A 29 -4.72 3.31 16.69
N ASP A 30 -5.75 4.07 17.03
CA ASP A 30 -7.05 4.00 16.36
C ASP A 30 -7.05 4.86 15.09
N LEU A 31 -6.40 4.34 14.05
CA LEU A 31 -6.21 5.05 12.79
C LEU A 31 -7.52 5.43 12.09
N LEU A 32 -8.60 4.71 12.34
CA LEU A 32 -9.93 5.02 11.77
C LEU A 32 -10.44 6.39 12.25
N HIS A 33 -10.15 6.75 13.51
CA HIS A 33 -10.59 8.01 14.11
C HIS A 33 -9.48 9.08 14.16
N GLU A 34 -8.28 8.76 13.70
CA GLU A 34 -7.22 9.75 13.49
C GLU A 34 -7.56 10.67 12.30
N PRO A 35 -7.16 11.95 12.34
CA PRO A 35 -7.33 12.84 11.19
C PRO A 35 -6.68 12.29 9.93
N THR A 36 -7.31 12.57 8.77
CA THR A 36 -6.67 12.29 7.49
C THR A 36 -5.43 13.14 7.29
N GLY A 37 -4.42 12.58 6.63
CA GLY A 37 -3.15 13.24 6.35
C GLY A 37 -1.96 12.33 6.63
N ARG A 38 -0.77 12.92 6.55
CA ARG A 38 0.48 12.22 6.80
C ARG A 38 0.77 12.11 8.30
N ILE A 39 0.98 10.89 8.77
CA ILE A 39 1.47 10.58 10.12
C ILE A 39 2.93 10.17 9.99
N THR A 40 3.85 10.97 10.51
CA THR A 40 5.28 10.70 10.47
C THR A 40 5.68 9.85 11.66
N ILE A 41 6.29 8.69 11.43
CA ILE A 41 6.80 7.79 12.46
C ILE A 41 8.33 7.92 12.56
N ASP A 42 9.03 7.88 11.42
CA ASP A 42 10.48 8.04 11.33
C ASP A 42 10.86 8.86 10.08
N GLY A 43 10.67 10.18 10.15
CA GLY A 43 10.97 11.11 9.06
C GLY A 43 10.33 10.67 7.73
N ASP A 44 11.17 10.65 6.69
CA ASP A 44 10.75 10.16 5.36
C ASP A 44 11.01 8.66 5.17
N ARG A 45 11.52 7.96 6.18
CA ARG A 45 11.77 6.51 6.08
C ARG A 45 10.54 5.68 6.40
N LEU A 46 9.69 6.18 7.34
CA LEU A 46 8.48 5.50 7.75
C LEU A 46 7.38 6.52 8.08
N PHE A 47 6.32 6.46 7.35
CA PHE A 47 5.14 7.31 7.53
C PHE A 47 3.88 6.57 7.08
N ILE A 48 2.73 7.06 7.52
CA ILE A 48 1.42 6.58 7.11
C ILE A 48 0.70 7.72 6.39
N ASN A 49 0.12 7.45 5.24
CA ASN A 49 -0.85 8.32 4.59
C ASN A 49 -2.25 7.84 5.00
N ASN A 50 -2.79 8.45 6.07
CA ASN A 50 -4.14 8.16 6.52
C ASN A 50 -5.13 8.89 5.61
N SER A 51 -5.93 8.16 4.85
CA SER A 51 -6.81 8.72 3.82
C SER A 51 -8.10 7.93 3.69
N ALA A 52 -9.13 8.58 3.15
CA ALA A 52 -10.41 7.97 2.83
C ALA A 52 -10.73 8.20 1.34
N PRO A 53 -9.98 7.58 0.42
CA PRO A 53 -10.18 7.76 -1.01
C PRO A 53 -11.43 7.02 -1.49
N GLU A 54 -12.05 7.53 -2.56
CA GLU A 54 -13.03 6.77 -3.32
C GLU A 54 -12.30 5.79 -4.26
N CYS A 55 -12.72 4.52 -4.24
CA CYS A 55 -12.20 3.53 -5.17
C CYS A 55 -12.67 3.84 -6.60
N LEU A 56 -11.76 3.72 -7.55
CA LEU A 56 -12.06 3.85 -8.98
C LEU A 56 -12.39 2.48 -9.57
N ALA A 57 -13.16 2.47 -10.66
CA ALA A 57 -13.40 1.25 -11.43
C ALA A 57 -12.07 0.70 -11.99
N ALA A 58 -11.96 -0.62 -12.11
CA ALA A 58 -10.73 -1.31 -12.49
C ALA A 58 -10.18 -0.86 -13.85
N ASP A 59 -11.04 -0.51 -14.80
CA ASP A 59 -10.67 -0.01 -16.13
C ASP A 59 -10.09 1.42 -16.13
N LYS A 60 -10.20 2.12 -15.00
CA LYS A 60 -9.64 3.46 -14.76
C LYS A 60 -8.39 3.44 -13.88
N GLN A 61 -8.00 2.27 -13.38
CA GLN A 61 -6.82 2.10 -12.57
C GLN A 61 -5.56 1.94 -13.45
N ILE A 62 -4.44 2.29 -12.87
CA ILE A 62 -3.10 2.17 -13.45
C ILE A 62 -2.22 1.37 -12.49
N ILE A 63 -1.20 0.71 -13.03
CA ILE A 63 -0.18 0.07 -12.22
C ILE A 63 0.83 1.13 -11.79
N GLU A 64 1.08 1.22 -10.50
CA GLU A 64 2.08 2.09 -9.90
C GLU A 64 3.27 1.26 -9.41
N VAL A 65 4.48 1.78 -9.59
CA VAL A 65 5.73 1.12 -9.20
C VAL A 65 6.61 2.10 -8.46
N HIS A 66 7.03 1.72 -7.25
CA HIS A 66 7.97 2.46 -6.41
C HIS A 66 9.39 1.90 -6.52
N ARG A 67 10.41 2.70 -6.17
CA ARG A 67 11.80 2.25 -6.10
C ARG A 67 12.39 2.27 -4.70
N ARG A 68 11.93 3.21 -3.87
CA ARG A 68 12.47 3.46 -2.52
C ARG A 68 11.58 2.96 -1.42
N TYR A 69 10.26 2.86 -1.67
CA TYR A 69 9.28 2.50 -0.67
C TYR A 69 8.67 1.12 -0.97
N ILE A 70 8.18 0.54 0.09
CA ILE A 70 7.29 -0.62 0.07
C ILE A 70 5.96 -0.11 0.58
N ASP A 71 4.89 -0.34 -0.17
CA ASP A 71 3.56 0.04 0.26
C ASP A 71 2.94 -1.05 1.13
N VAL A 72 2.36 -0.60 2.24
CA VAL A 72 1.58 -1.45 3.13
C VAL A 72 0.18 -0.85 3.23
N HIS A 73 -0.77 -1.42 2.51
CA HIS A 73 -2.17 -1.06 2.64
C HIS A 73 -2.74 -1.69 3.90
N PHE A 74 -3.43 -0.91 4.70
CA PHE A 74 -4.18 -1.37 5.87
C PHE A 74 -5.61 -0.87 5.76
N LEU A 75 -6.54 -1.77 5.47
CA LEU A 75 -7.93 -1.39 5.33
C LEU A 75 -8.61 -1.28 6.69
N LEU A 76 -9.11 -0.08 6.98
CA LEU A 76 -9.78 0.25 8.23
C LEU A 76 -11.30 0.09 8.11
N GLU A 77 -11.88 0.48 6.97
CA GLU A 77 -13.32 0.47 6.72
C GLU A 77 -13.63 0.19 5.24
N GLY A 78 -14.78 -0.39 4.95
CA GLY A 78 -15.24 -0.65 3.58
C GLY A 78 -14.58 -1.87 2.93
N SER A 79 -14.21 -1.75 1.66
CA SER A 79 -13.48 -2.77 0.90
C SER A 79 -12.56 -2.09 -0.12
N GLU A 80 -11.38 -2.63 -0.32
CA GLU A 80 -10.42 -2.18 -1.31
C GLU A 80 -9.99 -3.35 -2.19
N THR A 81 -10.07 -3.19 -3.51
CA THR A 81 -9.53 -4.19 -4.44
C THR A 81 -8.22 -3.68 -5.03
N ILE A 82 -7.14 -4.40 -4.77
CA ILE A 82 -5.79 -4.10 -5.26
C ILE A 82 -5.51 -4.97 -6.47
N GLY A 83 -5.10 -4.35 -7.56
CA GLY A 83 -4.62 -5.04 -8.75
C GLY A 83 -3.11 -5.18 -8.72
N TRP A 84 -2.58 -6.32 -9.08
CA TRP A 84 -1.15 -6.61 -9.10
C TRP A 84 -0.71 -7.20 -10.44
N LYS A 85 0.49 -6.83 -10.87
CA LYS A 85 1.19 -7.39 -12.04
C LYS A 85 2.69 -7.34 -11.80
N PRO A 86 3.48 -8.37 -12.23
CA PRO A 86 4.93 -8.32 -12.14
C PRO A 86 5.49 -7.11 -12.91
N THR A 87 6.35 -6.32 -12.28
CA THR A 87 6.93 -5.12 -12.91
C THR A 87 7.66 -5.44 -14.21
N GLY A 88 8.35 -6.59 -14.29
CA GLY A 88 9.06 -7.03 -15.51
C GLY A 88 8.15 -7.37 -16.69
N GLU A 89 6.83 -7.49 -16.46
CA GLU A 89 5.82 -7.74 -17.49
C GLU A 89 5.03 -6.48 -17.86
N CYS A 90 5.30 -5.36 -17.19
CA CYS A 90 4.69 -4.07 -17.51
C CYS A 90 5.38 -3.45 -18.75
N THR A 91 4.59 -3.13 -19.76
CA THR A 91 5.10 -2.63 -21.07
C THR A 91 4.48 -1.30 -21.48
N ALA A 92 3.29 -0.95 -20.96
CA ALA A 92 2.57 0.26 -21.35
C ALA A 92 2.92 1.44 -20.44
N LEU A 93 4.19 1.86 -20.41
CA LEU A 93 4.65 2.98 -19.61
C LEU A 93 3.90 4.26 -20.00
N SER A 94 3.13 4.83 -19.05
CA SER A 94 2.39 6.09 -19.23
C SER A 94 3.08 7.28 -18.57
N GLN A 95 3.79 7.06 -17.47
CA GLN A 95 4.63 8.06 -16.83
C GLN A 95 5.96 7.41 -16.41
N PRO A 96 7.10 7.90 -16.95
CA PRO A 96 8.42 7.50 -16.46
C PRO A 96 8.58 7.78 -14.98
N TYR A 97 9.52 7.09 -14.34
CA TYR A 97 9.79 7.30 -12.93
C TYR A 97 10.10 8.77 -12.62
N ASP A 98 9.31 9.32 -11.72
CA ASP A 98 9.42 10.66 -11.18
C ASP A 98 9.98 10.56 -9.75
N ALA A 99 11.16 11.13 -9.52
CA ALA A 99 11.85 11.04 -8.23
C ALA A 99 11.18 11.88 -7.12
N GLU A 100 10.38 12.90 -7.48
CA GLU A 100 9.64 13.71 -6.50
C GLU A 100 8.38 12.99 -6.02
N LYS A 101 7.70 12.29 -6.94
CA LYS A 101 6.51 11.46 -6.63
C LYS A 101 6.89 10.06 -6.20
N GLU A 102 8.13 9.66 -6.46
CA GLU A 102 8.67 8.34 -6.17
C GLU A 102 7.92 7.19 -6.88
N CYS A 103 7.37 7.43 -8.05
CA CYS A 103 6.63 6.42 -8.81
C CYS A 103 6.83 6.48 -10.33
N ALA A 104 6.65 5.33 -10.98
CA ALA A 104 6.39 5.20 -12.40
C ALA A 104 4.98 4.61 -12.59
N LEU A 105 4.29 4.97 -13.67
CA LEU A 105 2.93 4.55 -13.95
C LEU A 105 2.84 3.79 -15.27
N TYR A 106 2.05 2.71 -15.29
CA TYR A 106 1.79 1.88 -16.47
C TYR A 106 0.29 1.78 -16.72
N ALA A 107 -0.13 2.15 -17.95
CA ALA A 107 -1.54 2.17 -18.35
C ALA A 107 -1.97 0.81 -18.91
N GLU A 108 -1.98 -0.21 -18.08
CA GLU A 108 -2.37 -1.56 -18.45
C GLU A 108 -3.11 -2.26 -17.31
N PRO A 109 -3.95 -3.25 -17.61
CA PRO A 109 -4.68 -3.96 -16.55
C PRO A 109 -3.75 -4.81 -15.67
N ALA A 110 -4.14 -4.97 -14.43
CA ALA A 110 -3.51 -5.94 -13.55
C ALA A 110 -3.82 -7.38 -14.00
N GLN A 111 -2.97 -8.32 -13.59
CA GLN A 111 -3.16 -9.76 -13.85
C GLN A 111 -3.90 -10.45 -12.72
N THR A 112 -3.74 -9.97 -11.50
CA THR A 112 -4.34 -10.54 -10.30
C THR A 112 -5.00 -9.45 -9.49
N TYR A 113 -6.17 -9.74 -8.96
CA TYR A 113 -6.91 -8.83 -8.10
C TYR A 113 -7.19 -9.49 -6.76
N VAL A 114 -7.00 -8.72 -5.70
CA VAL A 114 -7.30 -9.16 -4.33
C VAL A 114 -8.14 -8.10 -3.65
N THR A 115 -9.20 -8.53 -2.98
CA THR A 115 -10.04 -7.64 -2.20
C THR A 115 -9.68 -7.75 -0.73
N LEU A 116 -9.33 -6.63 -0.11
CA LEU A 116 -9.13 -6.49 1.33
C LEU A 116 -10.45 -6.17 2.02
N HIS A 117 -10.56 -6.67 3.24
CA HIS A 117 -11.61 -6.35 4.20
C HIS A 117 -11.03 -5.67 5.44
N PRO A 118 -11.86 -4.96 6.26
CA PRO A 118 -11.37 -4.27 7.45
C PRO A 118 -10.52 -5.17 8.37
N GLY A 119 -9.38 -4.64 8.80
CA GLY A 119 -8.41 -5.38 9.61
C GLY A 119 -7.38 -6.17 8.81
N GLN A 120 -7.46 -6.17 7.47
CA GLN A 120 -6.49 -6.82 6.60
C GLN A 120 -5.42 -5.85 6.09
N ILE A 121 -4.23 -6.39 5.84
CA ILE A 121 -3.10 -5.68 5.23
C ILE A 121 -2.69 -6.35 3.92
N ALA A 122 -2.18 -5.54 3.00
CA ALA A 122 -1.41 -6.00 1.84
C ALA A 122 -0.05 -5.31 1.81
N ILE A 123 1.01 -6.08 1.59
CA ILE A 123 2.38 -5.58 1.38
C ILE A 123 2.70 -5.77 -0.11
N VAL A 124 2.97 -4.69 -0.83
CA VAL A 124 3.19 -4.65 -2.28
C VAL A 124 4.47 -3.91 -2.64
#